data_e2b5218ee43820bacb6d6df48906991e
#
_entry.id   e2b5218ee43820bacb6d6df48906991e
#
_cell.length_a   1.000
_cell.length_b   1.000
_cell.length_c   1.000
_cell.angle_alpha   90.00
_cell.angle_beta   90.00
_cell.angle_gamma   90.00
#
_symmetry.space_group_name_H-M   'P 1'
#
loop_
_entity.id
_entity.type
_entity.pdbx_description
1 polymer ?
#
loop_
_entity_poly.entity_id
_entity_poly.type
_entity_poly.pdbx_seq_one_letter_code
_entity_poly.pdbx_strand_id
1 'polypeptide(L)'
;MKDVKKNMKKILKLTTSLFVLCHSSAFAAAPYPQYEALVEKHAALQRLDKNIVWAVMGRESSGNRYALSNKNARGLLQVIPPTAARMGVNPKYLYDPEQNIIAGTRYLRFLCNHFPDRSSIHGCNLDLVLAGYNAGEGAVRKYGGIPPYRETQHYVRNVKARYARLSGKNPAAIQPVPVTVANKKTSDSPYRKAVFSESTNFSDTPVRIERGIHQQVVLKLHLVVQH
;
A
#
# COMPACT_ATOMS: atom_id res chain seq x y z
N MET A 1 55.39 21.13 39.63
CA MET A 1 55.07 21.56 38.26
C MET A 1 55.13 20.44 37.21
N LYS A 2 55.84 19.35 37.42
CA LYS A 2 55.95 18.24 36.46
C LYS A 2 54.73 17.32 36.43
N ASP A 3 54.06 17.14 37.60
CA ASP A 3 52.90 16.24 37.70
C ASP A 3 51.60 16.79 37.15
N VAL A 4 51.41 18.11 37.19
CA VAL A 4 50.24 18.77 36.58
C VAL A 4 50.23 18.62 35.05
N LYS A 5 51.41 18.71 34.39
CA LYS A 5 51.53 18.52 32.95
C LYS A 5 51.31 17.08 32.49
N LYS A 6 51.59 16.09 33.38
CA LYS A 6 51.40 14.67 33.08
C LYS A 6 49.90 14.29 33.17
N ASN A 7 49.19 14.88 34.10
CA ASN A 7 47.74 14.66 34.28
C ASN A 7 46.92 15.37 33.17
N MET A 8 47.37 16.57 32.74
CA MET A 8 46.71 17.26 31.63
C MET A 8 46.84 16.50 30.30
N LYS A 9 47.97 15.82 30.07
CA LYS A 9 48.14 14.97 28.88
C LYS A 9 47.34 13.69 28.92
N LYS A 10 46.96 13.16 30.11
CA LYS A 10 46.05 12.02 30.27
C LYS A 10 44.59 12.43 30.04
N ILE A 11 44.19 13.60 30.53
CA ILE A 11 42.85 14.14 30.34
C ILE A 11 42.61 14.47 28.85
N LEU A 12 43.62 15.03 28.14
CA LEU A 12 43.50 15.36 26.72
C LEU A 12 43.44 14.11 25.81
N LYS A 13 43.94 12.94 26.28
CA LYS A 13 43.79 11.69 25.55
C LYS A 13 42.46 10.96 25.78
N LEU A 14 41.72 11.33 26.82
CA LEU A 14 40.44 10.72 27.14
C LEU A 14 39.25 11.44 26.44
N THR A 15 39.45 12.67 25.97
CA THR A 15 38.39 13.47 25.35
C THR A 15 38.31 13.33 23.82
N THR A 16 39.27 12.63 23.20
CA THR A 16 39.25 12.40 21.73
C THR A 16 38.63 11.07 21.31
N SER A 17 38.06 10.28 22.22
CA SER A 17 37.45 8.97 21.90
C SER A 17 35.96 8.94 22.05
N LEU A 18 35.31 10.10 22.20
CA LEU A 18 33.85 10.18 22.01
C LEU A 18 33.58 10.60 20.55
N PHE A 19 34.07 9.82 19.61
CA PHE A 19 33.55 9.80 18.26
C PHE A 19 32.13 9.23 18.40
N VAL A 20 31.17 10.13 18.54
CA VAL A 20 29.75 9.79 18.38
C VAL A 20 29.65 9.08 17.04
N LEU A 21 29.55 7.75 17.06
CA LEU A 21 29.06 6.97 15.95
C LEU A 21 27.62 7.44 15.73
N CYS A 22 27.48 8.57 15.05
CA CYS A 22 26.24 8.95 14.42
C CYS A 22 25.98 7.85 13.39
N HIS A 23 25.32 6.78 13.81
CA HIS A 23 24.77 5.82 12.89
C HIS A 23 23.71 6.59 12.12
N SER A 24 24.16 7.24 11.05
CA SER A 24 23.29 7.69 9.97
C SER A 24 22.63 6.42 9.48
N SER A 25 21.46 6.09 10.05
CA SER A 25 20.56 5.16 9.41
C SER A 25 20.35 5.77 8.01
N ALA A 26 21.08 5.26 7.04
CA ALA A 26 20.86 5.62 5.66
C ALA A 26 19.44 5.17 5.33
N PHE A 27 18.48 6.03 5.59
CA PHE A 27 17.14 5.86 5.05
C PHE A 27 17.32 5.77 3.54
N ALA A 28 17.05 4.59 3.00
CA ALA A 28 17.08 4.42 1.56
C ALA A 28 16.18 5.50 0.96
N ALA A 29 16.76 6.33 0.10
CA ALA A 29 16.03 7.41 -0.56
C ALA A 29 14.79 6.84 -1.27
N ALA A 30 13.71 7.60 -1.28
CA ALA A 30 12.49 7.22 -1.98
C ALA A 30 12.80 6.92 -3.45
N PRO A 31 12.27 5.83 -4.02
CA PRO A 31 12.54 5.45 -5.41
C PRO A 31 12.14 6.52 -6.44
N TYR A 32 11.16 7.34 -6.08
CA TYR A 32 10.63 8.44 -6.90
C TYR A 32 10.44 9.67 -5.99
N PRO A 33 11.50 10.45 -5.68
CA PRO A 33 11.49 11.50 -4.66
C PRO A 33 10.40 12.55 -4.86
N GLN A 34 10.04 12.85 -6.10
CA GLN A 34 8.99 13.81 -6.44
C GLN A 34 7.60 13.42 -5.93
N TYR A 35 7.38 12.17 -5.55
CA TYR A 35 6.09 11.66 -5.01
C TYR A 35 6.19 11.27 -3.54
N GLU A 36 7.33 11.50 -2.87
CA GLU A 36 7.59 10.99 -1.51
C GLU A 36 6.53 11.48 -0.52
N ALA A 37 6.31 12.79 -0.46
CA ALA A 37 5.32 13.37 0.46
C ALA A 37 3.90 12.84 0.21
N LEU A 38 3.52 12.63 -1.06
CA LEU A 38 2.21 12.10 -1.42
C LEU A 38 2.06 10.64 -1.00
N VAL A 39 3.08 9.81 -1.26
CA VAL A 39 3.04 8.39 -0.89
C VAL A 39 3.03 8.23 0.63
N GLU A 40 3.86 8.96 1.37
CA GLU A 40 3.87 8.93 2.83
C GLU A 40 2.51 9.33 3.41
N LYS A 41 1.97 10.47 2.97
CA LYS A 41 0.66 10.97 3.40
C LYS A 41 -0.45 9.92 3.17
N HIS A 42 -0.57 9.42 1.96
CA HIS A 42 -1.70 8.56 1.61
C HIS A 42 -1.52 7.10 2.05
N ALA A 43 -0.29 6.61 2.17
CA ALA A 43 -0.01 5.33 2.81
C ALA A 43 -0.39 5.37 4.29
N ALA A 44 0.01 6.42 5.02
CA ALA A 44 -0.33 6.59 6.43
C ALA A 44 -1.85 6.68 6.65
N LEU A 45 -2.56 7.48 5.85
CA LEU A 45 -4.03 7.61 5.91
C LEU A 45 -4.73 6.26 5.70
N GLN A 46 -4.17 5.39 4.88
CA GLN A 46 -4.69 4.05 4.64
C GLN A 46 -4.08 2.98 5.56
N ARG A 47 -3.24 3.35 6.53
CA ARG A 47 -2.51 2.41 7.42
C ARG A 47 -1.76 1.33 6.61
N LEU A 48 -1.11 1.74 5.53
CA LEU A 48 -0.26 0.90 4.69
C LEU A 48 1.21 1.21 4.95
N ASP A 49 2.06 0.19 4.80
CA ASP A 49 3.50 0.43 4.69
C ASP A 49 3.79 1.15 3.35
N LYS A 50 4.45 2.32 3.42
CA LYS A 50 4.81 3.09 2.23
C LYS A 50 5.63 2.29 1.22
N ASN A 51 6.44 1.33 1.70
CA ASN A 51 7.27 0.49 0.84
C ASN A 51 6.43 -0.47 -0.02
N ILE A 52 5.23 -0.86 0.43
CA ILE A 52 4.28 -1.61 -0.41
C ILE A 52 3.79 -0.72 -1.55
N VAL A 53 3.42 0.54 -1.26
CA VAL A 53 2.98 1.49 -2.29
C VAL A 53 4.09 1.74 -3.31
N TRP A 54 5.33 1.95 -2.85
CA TRP A 54 6.50 2.08 -3.72
C TRP A 54 6.77 0.84 -4.57
N ALA A 55 6.63 -0.34 -3.99
CA ALA A 55 6.84 -1.60 -4.70
C ALA A 55 5.82 -1.79 -5.82
N VAL A 56 4.55 -1.48 -5.54
CA VAL A 56 3.46 -1.50 -6.54
C VAL A 56 3.72 -0.44 -7.61
N MET A 57 3.94 0.82 -7.25
CA MET A 57 4.23 1.90 -8.22
C MET A 57 5.38 1.55 -9.16
N GLY A 58 6.46 0.99 -8.59
CA GLY A 58 7.62 0.59 -9.38
C GLY A 58 7.33 -0.56 -10.34
N ARG A 59 6.36 -1.43 -10.04
CA ARG A 59 5.93 -2.52 -10.94
C ARG A 59 4.94 -2.03 -11.98
N GLU A 60 4.05 -1.11 -11.61
CA GLU A 60 2.96 -0.63 -12.46
C GLU A 60 3.43 0.36 -13.54
N SER A 61 4.21 1.34 -13.15
CA SER A 61 4.54 2.46 -14.05
C SER A 61 6.01 2.87 -14.04
N SER A 62 6.83 2.30 -13.14
CA SER A 62 8.18 2.81 -12.85
C SER A 62 8.21 4.32 -12.56
N GLY A 63 7.15 4.84 -11.90
CA GLY A 63 7.01 6.25 -11.57
C GLY A 63 6.53 7.15 -12.72
N ASN A 64 6.12 6.58 -13.86
CA ASN A 64 5.57 7.36 -14.97
C ASN A 64 4.09 7.70 -14.73
N ARG A 65 3.80 8.98 -14.44
CA ARG A 65 2.42 9.47 -14.22
C ARG A 65 1.51 9.38 -15.46
N TYR A 66 2.09 9.31 -16.64
CA TYR A 66 1.35 9.24 -17.90
C TYR A 66 1.23 7.81 -18.47
N ALA A 67 1.62 6.80 -17.69
CA ALA A 67 1.50 5.42 -18.11
C ALA A 67 0.04 5.06 -18.42
N LEU A 68 -0.16 4.39 -19.55
CA LEU A 68 -1.46 3.89 -20.03
C LEU A 68 -1.28 2.45 -20.52
N SER A 69 -2.08 1.53 -19.98
CA SER A 69 -2.08 0.13 -20.41
C SER A 69 -3.17 -0.16 -21.46
N ASN A 70 -3.05 -1.30 -22.14
CA ASN A 70 -4.07 -1.80 -23.07
C ASN A 70 -5.43 -2.06 -22.39
N LYS A 71 -5.45 -2.22 -21.05
CA LYS A 71 -6.66 -2.38 -20.24
C LYS A 71 -7.19 -1.04 -19.69
N ASN A 72 -6.71 0.10 -20.24
CA ASN A 72 -7.07 1.43 -19.79
C ASN A 72 -6.70 1.73 -18.33
N ALA A 73 -5.70 1.02 -17.78
CA ALA A 73 -5.12 1.38 -16.49
C ALA A 73 -4.21 2.60 -16.66
N ARG A 74 -4.28 3.57 -15.74
CA ARG A 74 -3.69 4.90 -15.90
C ARG A 74 -2.82 5.29 -14.70
N GLY A 75 -1.75 6.02 -15.00
CA GLY A 75 -0.94 6.75 -14.04
C GLY A 75 -0.02 5.88 -13.20
N LEU A 76 0.45 6.43 -12.09
CA LEU A 76 1.50 5.89 -11.23
C LEU A 76 1.23 4.47 -10.72
N LEU A 77 0.00 4.21 -10.28
CA LEU A 77 -0.45 2.96 -9.70
C LEU A 77 -1.37 2.16 -10.66
N GLN A 78 -1.41 2.54 -11.93
CA GLN A 78 -2.16 1.85 -13.00
C GLN A 78 -3.59 1.49 -12.58
N VAL A 79 -4.32 2.48 -12.10
CA VAL A 79 -5.71 2.29 -11.67
C VAL A 79 -6.64 2.38 -12.88
N ILE A 80 -7.54 1.41 -13.04
CA ILE A 80 -8.57 1.46 -14.08
C ILE A 80 -9.74 2.37 -13.67
N PRO A 81 -10.41 3.05 -14.63
CA PRO A 81 -11.49 3.98 -14.36
C PRO A 81 -12.60 3.46 -13.41
N PRO A 82 -13.11 2.22 -13.56
CA PRO A 82 -14.12 1.67 -12.65
C PRO A 82 -13.60 1.54 -11.21
N THR A 83 -12.34 1.13 -11.02
CA THR A 83 -11.72 1.03 -9.69
C THR A 83 -11.55 2.42 -9.07
N ALA A 84 -11.12 3.43 -9.85
CA ALA A 84 -11.01 4.80 -9.35
C ALA A 84 -12.37 5.32 -8.85
N ALA A 85 -13.42 5.16 -9.63
CA ALA A 85 -14.78 5.56 -9.26
C ALA A 85 -15.24 4.86 -7.97
N ARG A 86 -15.01 3.54 -7.85
CA ARG A 86 -15.32 2.76 -6.63
C ARG A 86 -14.52 3.25 -5.42
N MET A 87 -13.30 3.73 -5.63
CA MET A 87 -12.46 4.31 -4.57
C MET A 87 -12.76 5.80 -4.31
N GLY A 88 -13.81 6.37 -4.90
CA GLY A 88 -14.23 7.75 -4.67
C GLY A 88 -13.32 8.78 -5.36
N VAL A 89 -12.65 8.39 -6.45
CA VAL A 89 -11.81 9.27 -7.27
C VAL A 89 -12.41 9.39 -8.67
N ASN A 90 -12.55 10.63 -9.16
CA ASN A 90 -13.04 10.86 -10.51
C ASN A 90 -12.01 10.34 -11.54
N PRO A 91 -12.40 9.40 -12.43
CA PRO A 91 -11.49 8.77 -13.37
C PRO A 91 -10.76 9.71 -14.32
N LYS A 92 -11.30 10.89 -14.58
CA LYS A 92 -10.66 11.90 -15.44
C LYS A 92 -9.36 12.46 -14.85
N TYR A 93 -9.17 12.35 -13.54
CA TYR A 93 -7.98 12.84 -12.83
C TYR A 93 -6.91 11.75 -12.58
N LEU A 94 -7.02 10.55 -13.20
CA LEU A 94 -6.06 9.46 -12.97
C LEU A 94 -4.62 9.74 -13.44
N TYR A 95 -4.39 10.79 -14.23
CA TYR A 95 -3.05 11.28 -14.54
C TYR A 95 -2.51 12.34 -13.57
N ASP A 96 -3.36 12.83 -12.66
CA ASP A 96 -2.90 13.62 -11.52
C ASP A 96 -2.23 12.70 -10.49
N PRO A 97 -0.99 13.00 -10.05
CA PRO A 97 -0.26 12.12 -9.13
C PRO A 97 -0.97 11.87 -7.82
N GLU A 98 -1.52 12.92 -7.20
CA GLU A 98 -2.19 12.77 -5.90
C GLU A 98 -3.48 11.95 -6.04
N GLN A 99 -4.32 12.25 -7.03
CA GLN A 99 -5.55 11.50 -7.27
C GLN A 99 -5.29 10.03 -7.59
N ASN A 100 -4.24 9.75 -8.34
CA ASN A 100 -3.84 8.38 -8.65
C ASN A 100 -3.36 7.61 -7.41
N ILE A 101 -2.52 8.26 -6.58
CA ILE A 101 -2.04 7.68 -5.33
C ILE A 101 -3.21 7.46 -4.34
N ILE A 102 -4.16 8.40 -4.24
CA ILE A 102 -5.39 8.22 -3.46
C ILE A 102 -6.15 6.97 -3.92
N ALA A 103 -6.41 6.85 -5.21
CA ALA A 103 -7.17 5.73 -5.77
C ALA A 103 -6.46 4.39 -5.51
N GLY A 104 -5.16 4.30 -5.80
CA GLY A 104 -4.38 3.08 -5.65
C GLY A 104 -4.21 2.65 -4.18
N THR A 105 -3.95 3.59 -3.28
CA THR A 105 -3.79 3.28 -1.85
C THR A 105 -5.12 2.87 -1.20
N ARG A 106 -6.23 3.51 -1.57
CA ARG A 106 -7.57 3.08 -1.14
C ARG A 106 -7.91 1.68 -1.66
N TYR A 107 -7.54 1.37 -2.91
CA TYR A 107 -7.75 0.03 -3.45
C TYR A 107 -6.89 -1.03 -2.76
N LEU A 108 -5.62 -0.73 -2.45
CA LEU A 108 -4.79 -1.62 -1.63
C LEU A 108 -5.41 -1.88 -0.25
N ARG A 109 -5.93 -0.83 0.43
CA ARG A 109 -6.62 -0.99 1.72
C ARG A 109 -7.90 -1.78 1.59
N PHE A 110 -8.69 -1.52 0.56
CA PHE A 110 -9.88 -2.30 0.24
C PHE A 110 -9.56 -3.79 0.12
N LEU A 111 -8.52 -4.14 -0.63
CA LEU A 111 -8.07 -5.53 -0.78
C LEU A 111 -7.54 -6.12 0.54
N CYS A 112 -6.83 -5.33 1.33
CA CYS A 112 -6.34 -5.74 2.64
C CYS A 112 -7.52 -6.11 3.57
N ASN A 113 -8.59 -5.35 3.55
CA ASN A 113 -9.80 -5.66 4.32
C ASN A 113 -10.54 -6.90 3.80
N HIS A 114 -10.41 -7.22 2.50
CA HIS A 114 -11.01 -8.41 1.89
C HIS A 114 -10.21 -9.70 2.13
N PHE A 115 -8.92 -9.59 2.42
CA PHE A 115 -8.01 -10.71 2.65
C PHE A 115 -7.30 -10.56 4.01
N PRO A 116 -8.04 -10.54 5.14
CA PRO A 116 -7.46 -10.32 6.46
C PRO A 116 -6.55 -11.49 6.84
N ASP A 117 -5.45 -11.17 7.52
CA ASP A 117 -4.54 -12.14 8.12
C ASP A 117 -3.98 -11.55 9.42
N ARG A 118 -4.50 -12.01 10.55
CA ARG A 118 -4.11 -11.52 11.87
C ARG A 118 -2.68 -11.90 12.27
N SER A 119 -2.10 -12.90 11.62
CA SER A 119 -0.70 -13.31 11.84
C SER A 119 0.29 -12.41 11.10
N SER A 120 -0.17 -11.68 10.10
CA SER A 120 0.63 -10.77 9.31
C SER A 120 0.82 -9.43 10.02
N ILE A 121 2.05 -8.89 9.96
CA ILE A 121 2.37 -7.53 10.44
C ILE A 121 1.55 -6.43 9.73
N HIS A 122 0.97 -6.74 8.57
CA HIS A 122 0.13 -5.84 7.79
C HIS A 122 -1.36 -5.98 8.11
N GLY A 123 -1.74 -6.95 8.95
CA GLY A 123 -3.13 -7.30 9.25
C GLY A 123 -3.88 -7.93 8.08
N CYS A 124 -3.19 -8.25 6.99
CA CYS A 124 -3.76 -8.88 5.79
C CYS A 124 -2.75 -9.78 5.08
N ASN A 125 -3.25 -10.70 4.28
CA ASN A 125 -2.44 -11.57 3.44
C ASN A 125 -1.92 -10.81 2.22
N LEU A 126 -0.67 -10.37 2.28
CA LEU A 126 -0.07 -9.55 1.22
C LEU A 126 -0.08 -10.24 -0.15
N ASP A 127 0.08 -11.55 -0.20
CA ASP A 127 0.09 -12.32 -1.45
C ASP A 127 -1.28 -12.24 -2.15
N LEU A 128 -2.37 -12.36 -1.39
CA LEU A 128 -3.72 -12.25 -1.90
C LEU A 128 -4.09 -10.80 -2.24
N VAL A 129 -3.61 -9.82 -1.48
CA VAL A 129 -3.76 -8.39 -1.79
C VAL A 129 -3.12 -8.07 -3.14
N LEU A 130 -1.88 -8.49 -3.34
CA LEU A 130 -1.16 -8.25 -4.60
C LEU A 130 -1.78 -9.01 -5.78
N ALA A 131 -2.22 -10.25 -5.56
CA ALA A 131 -2.95 -11.00 -6.57
C ALA A 131 -4.28 -10.32 -6.94
N GLY A 132 -5.02 -9.82 -5.95
CA GLY A 132 -6.26 -9.05 -6.15
C GLY A 132 -6.04 -7.72 -6.86
N TYR A 133 -4.89 -7.06 -6.61
CA TYR A 133 -4.55 -5.82 -7.29
C TYR A 133 -4.35 -6.04 -8.80
N ASN A 134 -3.67 -7.11 -9.18
CA ASN A 134 -3.38 -7.42 -10.59
C ASN A 134 -4.55 -8.13 -11.31
N ALA A 135 -5.20 -9.10 -10.67
CA ALA A 135 -6.21 -9.95 -11.31
C ALA A 135 -7.65 -9.61 -10.90
N GLY A 136 -7.84 -8.71 -9.94
CA GLY A 136 -9.12 -8.42 -9.32
C GLY A 136 -9.46 -9.38 -8.17
N GLU A 137 -10.14 -8.87 -7.13
CA GLU A 137 -10.55 -9.65 -5.97
C GLU A 137 -11.49 -10.81 -6.30
N GLY A 138 -12.27 -10.67 -7.38
CA GLY A 138 -13.15 -11.73 -7.87
C GLY A 138 -12.39 -12.97 -8.31
N ALA A 139 -11.26 -12.81 -8.99
CA ALA A 139 -10.40 -13.92 -9.40
C ALA A 139 -9.79 -14.63 -8.18
N VAL A 140 -9.28 -13.87 -7.21
CA VAL A 140 -8.72 -14.42 -5.97
C VAL A 140 -9.77 -15.25 -5.20
N ARG A 141 -10.99 -14.73 -5.07
CA ARG A 141 -12.10 -15.47 -4.45
C ARG A 141 -12.47 -16.72 -5.22
N LYS A 142 -12.58 -16.63 -6.55
CA LYS A 142 -12.92 -17.77 -7.43
C LYS A 142 -11.95 -18.94 -7.25
N TYR A 143 -10.67 -18.65 -7.14
CA TYR A 143 -9.63 -19.68 -7.02
C TYR A 143 -9.27 -20.02 -5.56
N GLY A 144 -9.79 -19.29 -4.60
CA GLY A 144 -9.48 -19.49 -3.18
C GLY A 144 -8.02 -19.19 -2.82
N GLY A 145 -7.33 -18.38 -3.65
CA GLY A 145 -5.91 -18.12 -3.53
C GLY A 145 -5.39 -17.29 -4.71
N ILE A 146 -4.06 -17.30 -4.92
CA ILE A 146 -3.47 -16.69 -6.11
C ILE A 146 -3.98 -17.42 -7.35
N PRO A 147 -4.62 -16.70 -8.31
CA PRO A 147 -5.10 -17.34 -9.54
C PRO A 147 -3.95 -17.99 -10.31
N PRO A 148 -4.21 -19.12 -11.06
CA PRO A 148 -3.19 -19.79 -11.84
C PRO A 148 -2.83 -19.04 -13.14
N TYR A 149 -2.85 -17.71 -13.08
CA TYR A 149 -2.45 -16.82 -14.18
C TYR A 149 -0.96 -16.53 -14.07
N ARG A 150 -0.18 -16.88 -15.10
CA ARG A 150 1.28 -16.61 -15.10
C ARG A 150 1.60 -15.16 -14.80
N GLU A 151 0.85 -14.21 -15.39
CA GLU A 151 1.01 -12.78 -15.14
C GLU A 151 0.88 -12.46 -13.66
N THR A 152 -0.21 -12.90 -13.01
CA THR A 152 -0.48 -12.61 -11.59
C THR A 152 0.55 -13.25 -10.67
N GLN A 153 0.96 -14.49 -10.92
CA GLN A 153 1.99 -15.15 -10.15
C GLN A 153 3.35 -14.43 -10.25
N HIS A 154 3.72 -13.98 -11.45
CA HIS A 154 4.92 -13.16 -11.65
C HIS A 154 4.80 -11.80 -10.98
N TYR A 155 3.62 -11.18 -11.06
CA TYR A 155 3.34 -9.91 -10.41
C TYR A 155 3.58 -9.98 -8.90
N VAL A 156 2.94 -10.94 -8.22
CA VAL A 156 3.10 -11.14 -6.77
C VAL A 156 4.56 -11.32 -6.39
N ARG A 157 5.29 -12.20 -7.07
CA ARG A 157 6.73 -12.41 -6.80
C ARG A 157 7.55 -11.13 -6.96
N ASN A 158 7.34 -10.41 -8.06
CA ASN A 158 8.12 -9.23 -8.39
C ASN A 158 7.87 -8.08 -7.41
N VAL A 159 6.60 -7.83 -7.05
CA VAL A 159 6.26 -6.78 -6.09
C VAL A 159 6.80 -7.13 -4.69
N LYS A 160 6.67 -8.39 -4.25
CA LYS A 160 7.25 -8.85 -2.97
C LYS A 160 8.77 -8.69 -2.92
N ALA A 161 9.47 -9.09 -3.98
CA ALA A 161 10.93 -8.93 -4.05
C ALA A 161 11.35 -7.45 -4.01
N ARG A 162 10.60 -6.57 -4.67
CA ARG A 162 10.81 -5.12 -4.62
C ARG A 162 10.53 -4.57 -3.22
N TYR A 163 9.42 -4.98 -2.61
CA TYR A 163 9.05 -4.60 -1.24
C TYR A 163 10.13 -5.00 -0.22
N ALA A 164 10.67 -6.21 -0.33
CA ALA A 164 11.74 -6.66 0.55
C ALA A 164 12.99 -5.78 0.45
N ARG A 165 13.42 -5.47 -0.78
CA ARG A 165 14.57 -4.57 -0.99
C ARG A 165 14.34 -3.19 -0.38
N LEU A 166 13.16 -2.60 -0.58
CA LEU A 166 12.80 -1.29 -0.03
C LEU A 166 12.71 -1.29 1.50
N SER A 167 12.34 -2.43 2.08
CA SER A 167 12.23 -2.61 3.54
C SER A 167 13.54 -3.09 4.20
N GLY A 168 14.65 -3.11 3.48
CA GLY A 168 15.94 -3.61 3.99
C GLY A 168 15.96 -5.12 4.28
N LYS A 169 14.99 -5.88 3.78
CA LYS A 169 14.91 -7.33 3.96
C LYS A 169 15.58 -8.05 2.79
N ASN A 170 16.21 -9.21 3.06
CA ASN A 170 16.79 -10.03 2.00
C ASN A 170 15.68 -10.55 1.06
N PRO A 171 15.69 -10.23 -0.24
CA PRO A 171 14.71 -10.76 -1.19
C PRO A 171 14.69 -12.28 -1.30
N ALA A 172 15.83 -12.96 -1.06
CA ALA A 172 15.93 -14.42 -1.07
C ALA A 172 15.20 -15.09 0.11
N ALA A 173 14.93 -14.34 1.19
CA ALA A 173 14.13 -14.85 2.32
C ALA A 173 12.62 -14.88 2.00
N ILE A 174 12.20 -14.34 0.86
CA ILE A 174 10.82 -14.39 0.40
C ILE A 174 10.62 -15.75 -0.27
N GLN A 175 10.08 -16.69 0.51
CA GLN A 175 9.72 -18.01 -0.01
C GLN A 175 8.93 -17.88 -1.31
N PRO A 176 9.24 -18.69 -2.36
CA PRO A 176 8.37 -18.77 -3.51
C PRO A 176 6.97 -19.13 -3.02
N VAL A 177 5.98 -18.35 -3.42
CA VAL A 177 4.59 -18.71 -3.13
C VAL A 177 4.39 -20.10 -3.70
N PRO A 178 4.03 -21.13 -2.91
CA PRO A 178 3.69 -22.44 -3.45
C PRO A 178 2.60 -22.20 -4.48
N VAL A 179 2.85 -22.61 -5.73
CA VAL A 179 1.81 -22.65 -6.76
C VAL A 179 0.90 -23.79 -6.36
N THR A 180 -0.04 -23.52 -5.46
CA THR A 180 -1.15 -24.43 -5.23
C THR A 180 -1.95 -24.42 -6.52
N VAL A 181 -1.64 -25.35 -7.40
CA VAL A 181 -2.58 -25.74 -8.45
C VAL A 181 -3.81 -26.17 -7.68
N ALA A 182 -4.82 -25.28 -7.62
CA ALA A 182 -6.07 -25.60 -6.98
C ALA A 182 -6.66 -26.79 -7.73
N ASN A 183 -6.39 -27.98 -7.23
CA ASN A 183 -7.09 -29.17 -7.64
C ASN A 183 -8.57 -28.90 -7.39
N LYS A 184 -9.37 -29.10 -8.40
CA LYS A 184 -10.79 -28.72 -8.60
C LYS A 184 -11.77 -29.28 -7.53
N LYS A 185 -11.29 -29.72 -6.36
CA LYS A 185 -12.08 -30.29 -5.26
C LYS A 185 -11.51 -29.90 -3.89
N THR A 186 -11.64 -28.65 -3.50
CA THR A 186 -11.66 -28.30 -2.07
C THR A 186 -12.64 -27.17 -1.85
N SER A 187 -13.85 -27.56 -1.41
CA SER A 187 -14.94 -26.68 -0.95
C SER A 187 -14.63 -25.99 0.38
N ASP A 188 -13.45 -26.20 0.96
CA ASP A 188 -13.13 -25.86 2.36
C ASP A 188 -12.02 -24.79 2.53
N SER A 189 -11.85 -23.87 1.57
CA SER A 189 -10.97 -22.73 1.80
C SER A 189 -11.57 -21.84 2.90
N PRO A 190 -10.84 -21.52 3.98
CA PRO A 190 -11.33 -20.64 5.05
C PRO A 190 -11.81 -19.27 4.52
N TYR A 191 -11.27 -18.83 3.39
CA TYR A 191 -11.70 -17.61 2.71
C TYR A 191 -13.08 -17.71 2.03
N ARG A 192 -13.57 -18.91 1.67
CA ARG A 192 -14.93 -19.10 1.17
C ARG A 192 -15.98 -19.02 2.27
N LYS A 193 -15.68 -19.55 3.47
CA LYS A 193 -16.64 -19.53 4.60
C LYS A 193 -16.86 -18.12 5.15
N ALA A 194 -15.82 -17.30 5.25
CA ALA A 194 -15.94 -15.93 5.77
C ALA A 194 -16.75 -14.99 4.86
N VAL A 195 -16.74 -15.20 3.54
CA VAL A 195 -17.42 -14.33 2.57
C VAL A 195 -18.89 -14.70 2.39
N PHE A 196 -19.29 -15.97 2.62
CA PHE A 196 -20.69 -16.40 2.48
C PHE A 196 -21.57 -16.06 3.70
N SER A 197 -20.99 -15.74 4.86
CA SER A 197 -21.76 -15.35 6.05
C SER A 197 -22.14 -13.86 6.09
N GLU A 198 -21.48 -13.01 5.28
CA GLU A 198 -21.79 -11.56 5.25
C GLU A 198 -22.62 -11.10 4.04
N SER A 199 -22.91 -11.98 3.07
CA SER A 199 -23.59 -11.58 1.82
C SER A 199 -25.12 -11.70 1.84
N THR A 200 -25.76 -11.94 2.99
CA THR A 200 -27.23 -12.10 3.05
C THR A 200 -28.01 -10.83 3.35
N ASN A 201 -27.37 -9.64 3.40
CA ASN A 201 -28.10 -8.38 3.65
C ASN A 201 -27.66 -7.23 2.71
N PHE A 202 -27.51 -7.48 1.42
CA PHE A 202 -27.50 -6.41 0.45
C PHE A 202 -28.80 -6.49 -0.37
N SER A 203 -29.83 -5.80 0.13
CA SER A 203 -31.06 -5.59 -0.63
C SER A 203 -30.76 -4.70 -1.83
N ASP A 204 -31.03 -5.20 -3.03
CA ASP A 204 -31.08 -4.44 -4.28
C ASP A 204 -32.27 -3.45 -4.26
N THR A 205 -32.16 -2.41 -3.46
CA THR A 205 -33.03 -1.24 -3.60
C THR A 205 -32.20 -0.12 -4.22
N PRO A 206 -32.60 0.40 -5.38
CA PRO A 206 -31.94 1.57 -5.96
C PRO A 206 -32.13 2.75 -5.01
N VAL A 207 -31.03 3.29 -4.47
CA VAL A 207 -31.05 4.53 -3.69
C VAL A 207 -31.47 5.65 -4.60
N ARG A 208 -32.71 6.08 -4.49
CA ARG A 208 -33.26 7.29 -5.09
C ARG A 208 -32.53 8.47 -4.46
N ILE A 209 -31.63 9.10 -5.20
CA ILE A 209 -30.98 10.33 -4.76
C ILE A 209 -32.01 11.45 -4.85
N GLU A 210 -32.66 11.76 -3.73
CA GLU A 210 -33.42 13.00 -3.63
C GLU A 210 -32.47 14.20 -3.56
N ARG A 211 -32.61 15.09 -4.53
CA ARG A 211 -31.96 16.42 -4.57
C ARG A 211 -32.55 17.27 -3.44
N GLY A 212 -31.86 17.38 -2.31
CA GLY A 212 -32.32 18.24 -1.24
C GLY A 212 -31.58 18.18 0.07
N ILE A 213 -30.25 18.29 0.10
CA ILE A 213 -29.51 18.68 1.31
C ILE A 213 -28.23 19.40 0.89
N HIS A 214 -28.32 20.59 0.34
CA HIS A 214 -27.15 21.43 0.05
C HIS A 214 -27.24 22.83 0.68
N GLN A 215 -28.11 23.05 1.67
CA GLN A 215 -28.23 24.37 2.30
C GLN A 215 -28.08 24.44 3.83
N GLN A 216 -27.78 23.36 4.53
CA GLN A 216 -27.64 23.45 6.00
C GLN A 216 -26.23 23.26 6.57
N VAL A 217 -25.23 22.98 5.75
CA VAL A 217 -23.83 22.82 6.25
C VAL A 217 -23.02 24.13 6.22
N VAL A 218 -23.46 25.14 5.48
CA VAL A 218 -22.75 26.43 5.38
C VAL A 218 -23.04 27.40 6.54
N LEU A 219 -24.12 27.20 7.30
CA LEU A 219 -24.54 28.12 8.36
C LEU A 219 -23.99 27.81 9.76
N LYS A 220 -23.24 26.73 9.95
CA LYS A 220 -22.64 26.39 11.27
C LYS A 220 -21.16 26.71 11.42
N LEU A 221 -20.50 27.20 10.39
CA LEU A 221 -19.06 27.54 10.43
C LEU A 221 -18.80 29.07 10.57
N HIS A 222 -19.84 29.92 10.68
CA HIS A 222 -19.69 31.37 10.80
C HIS A 222 -19.93 31.91 12.21
N LEU A 223 -20.10 31.06 13.22
CA LEU A 223 -20.44 31.50 14.60
C LEU A 223 -19.38 31.17 15.66
N VAL A 224 -18.15 30.83 15.27
CA VAL A 224 -17.06 30.52 16.23
C VAL A 224 -15.86 31.49 16.12
N VAL A 225 -15.98 32.61 15.39
CA VAL A 225 -14.89 33.59 15.27
C VAL A 225 -15.31 35.00 15.75
N GLN A 226 -16.24 35.10 16.67
CA GLN A 226 -16.44 36.34 17.43
C GLN A 226 -16.82 35.98 18.87
N HIS A 227 -15.78 35.79 19.72
CA HIS A 227 -15.67 36.30 21.09
C HIS A 227 -14.28 35.97 21.61
#